data_e03b7f2c0a0676bdfa04a678c7bb085b
#
_entry.id   e03b7f2c0a0676bdfa04a678c7bb085b
#
_cell.length_a   1.000
_cell.length_b   1.000
_cell.length_c   1.000
_cell.angle_alpha   90.00
_cell.angle_beta   90.00
_cell.angle_gamma   90.00
#
_symmetry.space_group_name_H-M   'P 1'
#
loop_
_entity.id
_entity.type
_entity.pdbx_description
1 polymer ?
#
loop_
_entity_poly.entity_id
_entity_poly.type
_entity_poly.pdbx_seq_one_letter_code
_entity_poly.pdbx_strand_id
1 'polypeptide(L)'
;MSPTRHDGRVSEPATVPASRTAKRDGRARMTGKERREQLLDIGRSLFAQKGFDATSVEEIALNAGVSKPVVYEHFGGKEGLYAVVVDREMSKLLAAITGALTSTGSPRQLLERAAYALLDYVESSSDGFRILVRDSPVAQHCAKRSQLV
;
A
#
# COMPACT_ATOMS: atom_id res chain seq x y z
N MET A 1 39.32 77.89 -35.09
CA MET A 1 40.34 76.83 -35.31
C MET A 1 39.80 75.55 -34.74
N SER A 2 39.71 74.69 -35.54
CA SER A 2 39.23 73.34 -35.77
C SER A 2 39.01 72.38 -34.62
N PRO A 3 38.25 71.36 -34.92
CA PRO A 3 37.48 70.57 -34.01
C PRO A 3 38.12 69.20 -33.79
N THR A 4 37.72 68.52 -32.82
CA THR A 4 37.97 67.08 -32.79
C THR A 4 36.74 66.37 -32.30
N ARG A 5 36.21 65.58 -33.20
CA ARG A 5 35.14 64.60 -32.99
C ARG A 5 35.62 63.52 -32.04
N HIS A 6 34.81 63.17 -31.07
CA HIS A 6 35.00 61.90 -30.40
C HIS A 6 33.76 61.05 -30.57
N ASP A 7 34.01 60.00 -31.31
CA ASP A 7 33.07 58.96 -31.65
C ASP A 7 32.84 58.07 -30.43
N GLY A 8 31.66 58.16 -29.85
CA GLY A 8 31.26 57.39 -28.70
C GLY A 8 30.57 56.10 -29.16
N ARG A 9 31.35 55.04 -29.31
CA ARG A 9 30.82 53.69 -29.58
C ARG A 9 30.12 53.18 -28.34
N VAL A 10 28.81 53.13 -28.38
CA VAL A 10 27.98 52.49 -27.34
C VAL A 10 28.08 50.99 -27.52
N SER A 11 28.72 50.34 -26.56
CA SER A 11 28.74 48.87 -26.46
C SER A 11 27.40 48.37 -25.95
N GLU A 12 26.72 47.62 -26.75
CA GLU A 12 25.54 46.85 -26.35
C GLU A 12 25.92 45.85 -25.26
N PRO A 13 25.10 45.72 -24.22
CA PRO A 13 25.24 44.62 -23.29
C PRO A 13 24.65 43.34 -23.92
N ALA A 14 25.50 42.33 -24.01
CA ALA A 14 25.13 40.99 -24.46
C ALA A 14 23.96 40.44 -23.65
N THR A 15 22.92 40.11 -24.34
CA THR A 15 21.76 39.37 -23.83
C THR A 15 22.21 37.99 -23.37
N VAL A 16 22.21 37.80 -22.05
CA VAL A 16 22.40 36.47 -21.45
C VAL A 16 21.16 35.66 -21.74
N PRO A 17 21.26 34.48 -22.36
CA PRO A 17 20.08 33.63 -22.57
C PRO A 17 19.60 33.12 -21.21
N ALA A 18 18.33 33.38 -20.95
CA ALA A 18 17.61 32.89 -19.81
C ALA A 18 17.85 31.39 -19.61
N SER A 19 18.33 31.05 -18.44
CA SER A 19 18.51 29.67 -18.01
C SER A 19 17.20 28.91 -18.21
N ARG A 20 17.28 27.85 -19.00
CA ARG A 20 16.25 26.84 -19.10
C ARG A 20 15.97 26.34 -17.69
N THR A 21 14.89 26.82 -17.10
CA THR A 21 14.26 26.14 -15.96
C THR A 21 13.87 24.77 -16.43
N ALA A 22 14.71 23.80 -16.14
CA ALA A 22 14.34 22.40 -16.24
C ALA A 22 13.04 22.22 -15.45
N LYS A 23 11.97 21.94 -16.17
CA LYS A 23 10.69 21.54 -15.65
C LYS A 23 10.96 20.27 -14.86
N ARG A 24 11.21 20.41 -13.57
CA ARG A 24 11.21 19.30 -12.64
C ARG A 24 9.80 18.72 -12.70
N ASP A 25 9.66 17.59 -13.34
CA ASP A 25 8.47 16.77 -13.26
C ASP A 25 8.17 16.60 -11.78
N GLY A 26 7.20 17.38 -11.31
CA GLY A 26 6.72 17.36 -9.94
C GLY A 26 5.90 16.09 -9.70
N ARG A 27 6.56 14.94 -9.72
CA ARG A 27 6.01 13.76 -9.09
C ARG A 27 5.96 14.09 -7.62
N ALA A 28 4.77 14.47 -7.14
CA ALA A 28 4.54 14.83 -5.75
C ALA A 28 5.16 13.74 -4.87
N ARG A 29 6.10 14.12 -4.02
CA ARG A 29 6.79 13.18 -3.13
C ARG A 29 5.75 12.60 -2.19
N MET A 30 5.54 11.29 -2.29
CA MET A 30 4.60 10.55 -1.47
C MET A 30 4.85 10.81 0.01
N THR A 31 3.80 11.14 0.76
CA THR A 31 3.87 11.35 2.21
C THR A 31 4.19 10.04 2.93
N GLY A 32 4.66 10.12 4.17
CA GLY A 32 4.90 8.92 4.99
C GLY A 32 3.64 8.07 5.19
N LYS A 33 2.47 8.71 5.30
CA LYS A 33 1.18 8.01 5.39
C LYS A 33 0.86 7.26 4.10
N GLU A 34 0.98 7.91 2.96
CA GLU A 34 0.74 7.27 1.64
C GLU A 34 1.71 6.13 1.39
N ARG A 35 2.97 6.29 1.81
CA ARG A 35 3.97 5.23 1.72
C ARG A 35 3.60 4.03 2.58
N ARG A 36 3.12 4.28 3.79
CA ARG A 36 2.65 3.22 4.69
C ARG A 36 1.49 2.44 4.09
N GLU A 37 0.50 3.12 3.50
CA GLU A 37 -0.63 2.48 2.82
C GLU A 37 -0.17 1.66 1.61
N GLN A 38 0.73 2.20 0.78
CA GLN A 38 1.31 1.48 -0.36
C GLN A 38 1.98 0.17 0.08
N LEU A 39 2.79 0.22 1.14
CA LEU A 39 3.47 -0.96 1.67
C LEU A 39 2.48 -2.00 2.20
N LEU A 40 1.38 -1.57 2.82
CA LEU A 40 0.31 -2.47 3.28
C LEU A 40 -0.40 -3.15 2.12
N ASP A 41 -0.72 -2.44 1.05
CA ASP A 41 -1.38 -3.02 -0.13
C ASP A 41 -0.48 -4.04 -0.84
N ILE A 42 0.80 -3.71 -1.01
CA ILE A 42 1.80 -4.62 -1.60
C ILE A 42 2.00 -5.84 -0.72
N GLY A 43 2.20 -5.65 0.59
CA GLY A 43 2.36 -6.74 1.55
C GLY A 43 1.14 -7.67 1.54
N ARG A 44 -0.07 -7.10 1.57
CA ARG A 44 -1.32 -7.87 1.48
C ARG A 44 -1.37 -8.75 0.24
N SER A 45 -1.05 -8.19 -0.93
CA SER A 45 -1.06 -8.95 -2.18
C SER A 45 -0.02 -10.08 -2.18
N LEU A 46 1.21 -9.82 -1.74
CA LEU A 46 2.26 -10.83 -1.68
C LEU A 46 1.94 -11.95 -0.67
N PHE A 47 1.45 -11.59 0.51
CA PHE A 47 1.04 -12.57 1.52
C PHE A 47 -0.14 -13.44 1.04
N ALA A 48 -1.10 -12.86 0.33
CA ALA A 48 -2.21 -13.61 -0.24
C ALA A 48 -1.77 -14.61 -1.32
N GLN A 49 -0.80 -14.21 -2.15
CA GLN A 49 -0.30 -15.04 -3.26
C GLN A 49 0.61 -16.16 -2.78
N LYS A 50 1.59 -15.84 -1.96
CA LYS A 50 2.70 -16.74 -1.58
C LYS A 50 2.63 -17.25 -0.15
N GLY A 51 1.93 -16.53 0.74
CA GLY A 51 1.97 -16.76 2.18
C GLY A 51 3.08 -15.99 2.87
N PHE A 52 3.05 -16.02 4.20
CA PHE A 52 4.00 -15.31 5.05
C PHE A 52 5.44 -15.77 4.84
N ASP A 53 5.68 -17.10 4.89
CA ASP A 53 7.03 -17.65 4.86
C ASP A 53 7.75 -17.39 3.55
N ALA A 54 7.05 -17.51 2.42
CA ALA A 54 7.64 -17.31 1.09
C ALA A 54 7.77 -15.83 0.66
N THR A 55 7.27 -14.88 1.45
CA THR A 55 7.41 -13.45 1.19
C THR A 55 8.63 -12.89 1.93
N SER A 56 9.43 -12.06 1.27
CA SER A 56 10.61 -11.40 1.86
C SER A 56 10.46 -9.88 1.93
N VAL A 57 11.20 -9.25 2.86
CA VAL A 57 11.28 -7.78 2.96
C VAL A 57 11.87 -7.18 1.67
N GLU A 58 12.82 -7.87 1.06
CA GLU A 58 13.43 -7.50 -0.21
C GLU A 58 12.39 -7.37 -1.32
N GLU A 59 11.53 -8.36 -1.43
CA GLU A 59 10.48 -8.40 -2.44
C GLU A 59 9.43 -7.31 -2.21
N ILE A 60 9.04 -7.09 -0.95
CA ILE A 60 8.12 -6.01 -0.58
C ILE A 60 8.73 -4.65 -0.97
N ALA A 61 9.98 -4.41 -0.62
CA ALA A 61 10.69 -3.18 -0.92
C ALA A 61 10.83 -2.96 -2.44
N LEU A 62 11.18 -4.01 -3.18
CA LEU A 62 11.30 -3.98 -4.65
C LEU A 62 9.97 -3.61 -5.31
N ASN A 63 8.87 -4.25 -4.92
CA ASN A 63 7.54 -3.97 -5.46
C ASN A 63 7.04 -2.56 -5.10
N ALA A 64 7.45 -2.03 -3.96
CA ALA A 64 7.12 -0.67 -3.54
C ALA A 64 8.02 0.41 -4.14
N GLY A 65 9.11 0.02 -4.81
CA GLY A 65 10.11 0.95 -5.31
C GLY A 65 10.84 1.72 -4.20
N VAL A 66 11.12 1.05 -3.06
CA VAL A 66 11.80 1.62 -1.91
C VAL A 66 12.98 0.74 -1.48
N SER A 67 13.82 1.27 -0.58
CA SER A 67 14.87 0.48 0.06
C SER A 67 14.32 -0.32 1.25
N LYS A 68 14.99 -1.42 1.62
CA LYS A 68 14.63 -2.23 2.80
C LYS A 68 14.50 -1.43 4.10
N PRO A 69 15.41 -0.48 4.43
CA PRO A 69 15.26 0.36 5.62
C PRO A 69 13.91 1.07 5.72
N VAL A 70 13.30 1.47 4.61
CA VAL A 70 11.97 2.11 4.61
C VAL A 70 10.90 1.16 5.11
N VAL A 71 10.95 -0.12 4.75
CA VAL A 71 10.01 -1.13 5.27
C VAL A 71 10.20 -1.32 6.77
N TYR A 72 11.44 -1.39 7.23
CA TYR A 72 11.74 -1.50 8.66
C TYR A 72 11.32 -0.28 9.47
N GLU A 73 11.49 0.93 8.92
CA GLU A 73 11.06 2.19 9.55
C GLU A 73 9.54 2.22 9.77
N HIS A 74 8.76 1.75 8.80
CA HIS A 74 7.31 1.79 8.88
C HIS A 74 6.68 0.65 9.70
N PHE A 75 7.30 -0.52 9.71
CA PHE A 75 6.67 -1.74 10.26
C PHE A 75 7.60 -2.59 11.15
N GLY A 76 8.88 -2.25 11.27
CA GLY A 76 9.84 -3.06 12.00
C GLY A 76 10.23 -4.36 11.29
N GLY A 77 9.71 -4.61 10.08
CA GLY A 77 10.01 -5.80 9.28
C GLY A 77 8.76 -6.48 8.72
N LYS A 78 8.94 -7.68 8.21
CA LYS A 78 7.88 -8.49 7.59
C LYS A 78 6.77 -8.86 8.58
N GLU A 79 7.15 -9.23 9.78
CA GLU A 79 6.25 -9.64 10.86
C GLU A 79 5.31 -8.49 11.26
N GLY A 80 5.86 -7.29 11.44
CA GLY A 80 5.07 -6.10 11.78
C GLY A 80 4.12 -5.69 10.66
N LEU A 81 4.57 -5.76 9.41
CA LEU A 81 3.72 -5.52 8.25
C LEU A 81 2.57 -6.54 8.18
N TYR A 82 2.89 -7.82 8.35
CA TYR A 82 1.92 -8.91 8.34
C TYR A 82 0.86 -8.74 9.44
N ALA A 83 1.29 -8.46 10.66
CA ALA A 83 0.38 -8.24 11.79
C ALA A 83 -0.64 -7.12 11.51
N VAL A 84 -0.19 -6.00 10.93
CA VAL A 84 -1.09 -4.89 10.55
C VAL A 84 -2.05 -5.29 9.42
N VAL A 85 -1.58 -6.07 8.45
CA VAL A 85 -2.44 -6.57 7.36
C VAL A 85 -3.53 -7.48 7.92
N VAL A 86 -3.19 -8.45 8.77
CA VAL A 86 -4.15 -9.37 9.40
C VAL A 86 -5.16 -8.61 10.24
N ASP A 87 -4.71 -7.67 11.07
CA ASP A 87 -5.58 -6.84 11.92
C ASP A 87 -6.59 -6.05 11.10
N ARG A 88 -6.15 -5.44 10.00
CA ARG A 88 -7.03 -4.70 9.08
C ARG A 88 -8.07 -5.61 8.40
N GLU A 89 -7.65 -6.76 7.92
CA GLU A 89 -8.58 -7.69 7.23
C GLU A 89 -9.58 -8.29 8.23
N MET A 90 -9.15 -8.63 9.43
CA MET A 90 -10.03 -9.07 10.50
C MET A 90 -11.05 -7.98 10.88
N SER A 91 -10.60 -6.74 11.00
CA SER A 91 -11.48 -5.60 11.32
C SER A 91 -12.53 -5.37 10.22
N LYS A 92 -12.15 -5.50 8.95
CA LYS A 92 -13.10 -5.39 7.81
C LYS A 92 -14.15 -6.50 7.85
N LEU A 93 -13.73 -7.74 8.07
CA LEU A 93 -14.63 -8.88 8.16
C LEU A 93 -15.62 -8.73 9.32
N LEU A 94 -15.12 -8.38 10.51
CA LEU A 94 -15.95 -8.17 11.68
C LEU A 94 -16.93 -7.01 11.49
N ALA A 95 -16.50 -5.91 10.89
CA ALA A 95 -17.37 -4.77 10.59
C ALA A 95 -18.50 -5.15 9.62
N ALA A 96 -18.21 -5.93 8.58
CA ALA A 96 -19.21 -6.40 7.63
C ALA A 96 -20.28 -7.26 8.31
N ILE A 97 -19.87 -8.26 9.12
CA ILE A 97 -20.78 -9.15 9.82
C ILE A 97 -21.58 -8.40 10.91
N THR A 98 -20.90 -7.60 11.71
CA THR A 98 -21.56 -6.83 12.80
C THR A 98 -22.57 -5.84 12.23
N GLY A 99 -22.22 -5.13 11.15
CA GLY A 99 -23.13 -4.22 10.47
C GLY A 99 -24.40 -4.93 9.97
N ALA A 100 -24.28 -6.15 9.46
CA ALA A 100 -25.42 -6.95 9.05
C ALA A 100 -26.33 -7.36 10.22
N LEU A 101 -25.74 -7.62 11.40
CA LEU A 101 -26.45 -8.07 12.59
C LEU A 101 -27.10 -6.94 13.39
N THR A 102 -26.66 -5.69 13.24
CA THR A 102 -27.26 -4.53 13.91
C THR A 102 -28.59 -4.09 13.35
N SER A 103 -29.01 -4.64 12.20
CA SER A 103 -30.28 -4.36 11.57
C SER A 103 -31.44 -4.99 12.34
N THR A 104 -32.63 -4.35 12.30
CA THR A 104 -33.86 -4.94 12.84
C THR A 104 -34.36 -6.07 11.92
N GLY A 105 -34.88 -7.15 12.52
CA GLY A 105 -35.43 -8.26 11.76
C GLY A 105 -35.60 -9.54 12.60
N SER A 106 -36.20 -10.55 12.01
CA SER A 106 -36.28 -11.87 12.59
C SER A 106 -34.89 -12.55 12.64
N PRO A 107 -34.67 -13.52 13.52
CA PRO A 107 -33.39 -14.26 13.57
C PRO A 107 -32.97 -14.84 12.21
N ARG A 108 -33.91 -15.31 11.41
CA ARG A 108 -33.65 -15.82 10.06
C ARG A 108 -33.13 -14.71 9.13
N GLN A 109 -33.78 -13.54 9.14
CA GLN A 109 -33.35 -12.40 8.32
C GLN A 109 -31.96 -11.90 8.71
N LEU A 110 -31.64 -11.88 10.01
CA LEU A 110 -30.32 -11.51 10.50
C LEU A 110 -29.25 -12.49 10.02
N LEU A 111 -29.54 -13.79 10.09
CA LEU A 111 -28.63 -14.82 9.58
C LEU A 111 -28.41 -14.73 8.07
N GLU A 112 -29.46 -14.55 7.30
CA GLU A 112 -29.37 -14.34 5.85
C GLU A 112 -28.51 -13.12 5.49
N ARG A 113 -28.69 -11.99 6.18
CA ARG A 113 -27.89 -10.79 5.96
C ARG A 113 -26.41 -10.99 6.35
N ALA A 114 -26.15 -11.68 7.47
CA ALA A 114 -24.78 -12.00 7.89
C ALA A 114 -24.08 -12.90 6.85
N ALA A 115 -24.80 -13.90 6.31
CA ALA A 115 -24.30 -14.77 5.26
C ALA A 115 -23.97 -13.99 3.97
N TYR A 116 -24.86 -13.10 3.54
CA TYR A 116 -24.61 -12.24 2.37
C TYR A 116 -23.42 -11.29 2.63
N ALA A 117 -23.30 -10.68 3.80
CA ALA A 117 -22.18 -9.83 4.14
C ALA A 117 -20.85 -10.57 4.13
N LEU A 118 -20.83 -11.83 4.57
CA LEU A 118 -19.65 -12.69 4.48
C LEU A 118 -19.28 -12.99 3.02
N LEU A 119 -20.26 -13.35 2.18
CA LEU A 119 -20.02 -13.64 0.76
C LEU A 119 -19.53 -12.41 0.02
N ASP A 120 -20.13 -11.26 0.26
CA ASP A 120 -19.71 -9.97 -0.32
C ASP A 120 -18.27 -9.60 0.09
N TYR A 121 -17.91 -9.83 1.36
CA TYR A 121 -16.53 -9.67 1.82
C TYR A 121 -15.56 -10.60 1.09
N VAL A 122 -15.93 -11.89 0.91
CA VAL A 122 -15.09 -12.87 0.20
C VAL A 122 -14.86 -12.45 -1.25
N GLU A 123 -15.87 -11.93 -1.92
CA GLU A 123 -15.77 -11.46 -3.30
C GLU A 123 -14.97 -10.16 -3.41
N SER A 124 -15.27 -9.18 -2.56
CA SER A 124 -14.64 -7.84 -2.60
C SER A 124 -13.22 -7.79 -2.04
N SER A 125 -12.88 -8.72 -1.12
CA SER A 125 -11.60 -8.78 -0.40
C SER A 125 -10.97 -10.17 -0.47
N SER A 126 -10.91 -10.77 -1.65
CA SER A 126 -10.42 -12.15 -1.85
C SER A 126 -9.00 -12.38 -1.29
N ASP A 127 -8.10 -11.42 -1.44
CA ASP A 127 -6.74 -11.50 -0.89
C ASP A 127 -6.76 -11.48 0.64
N GLY A 128 -7.56 -10.61 1.24
CA GLY A 128 -7.75 -10.56 2.69
C GLY A 128 -8.31 -11.85 3.24
N PHE A 129 -9.33 -12.39 2.61
CA PHE A 129 -9.92 -13.68 2.99
C PHE A 129 -8.90 -14.83 2.90
N ARG A 130 -8.08 -14.88 1.85
CA ARG A 130 -7.02 -15.89 1.70
C ARG A 130 -6.01 -15.82 2.86
N ILE A 131 -5.61 -14.63 3.27
CA ILE A 131 -4.69 -14.44 4.39
C ILE A 131 -5.33 -14.98 5.67
N LEU A 132 -6.57 -14.57 5.98
CA LEU A 132 -7.27 -14.98 7.21
C LEU A 132 -7.50 -16.49 7.29
N VAL A 133 -7.81 -17.15 6.17
CA VAL A 133 -8.04 -18.61 6.14
C VAL A 133 -6.74 -19.40 6.21
N ARG A 134 -5.69 -18.96 5.50
CA ARG A 134 -4.41 -19.66 5.45
C ARG A 134 -3.71 -19.73 6.81
N ASP A 135 -3.77 -18.64 7.54
CA ASP A 135 -3.06 -18.50 8.82
C ASP A 135 -3.98 -18.70 10.04
N SER A 136 -5.21 -19.14 9.81
CA SER A 136 -6.10 -19.55 10.88
C SER A 136 -5.51 -20.74 11.63
N PRO A 137 -5.58 -20.77 12.97
CA PRO A 137 -5.19 -21.95 13.76
C PRO A 137 -5.88 -23.23 13.29
N VAL A 138 -7.08 -23.12 12.74
CA VAL A 138 -7.85 -24.24 12.16
C VAL A 138 -7.18 -24.76 10.89
N ALA A 139 -6.71 -23.88 10.01
CA ALA A 139 -6.01 -24.29 8.78
C ALA A 139 -4.66 -24.97 9.08
N GLN A 140 -3.93 -24.47 10.07
CA GLN A 140 -2.69 -25.10 10.53
C GLN A 140 -2.90 -26.48 11.15
N HIS A 141 -4.02 -26.69 11.83
CA HIS A 141 -4.38 -28.01 12.40
C HIS A 141 -4.75 -29.02 11.31
N CYS A 142 -5.44 -28.59 10.27
CA CYS A 142 -5.77 -29.45 9.12
C CYS A 142 -4.54 -29.81 8.30
N ALA A 143 -3.62 -28.88 8.07
CA ALA A 143 -2.38 -29.11 7.32
C ALA A 143 -1.45 -30.12 8.04
N LYS A 144 -1.33 -30.03 9.38
CA LYS A 144 -0.56 -30.99 10.18
C LYS A 144 -1.17 -32.41 10.14
N ARG A 145 -2.47 -32.52 10.03
CA ARG A 145 -3.17 -33.82 10.00
C ARG A 145 -3.00 -34.52 8.65
N SER A 146 -2.83 -33.77 7.57
CA SER A 146 -2.61 -34.34 6.22
C SER A 146 -1.18 -34.83 6.00
N GLN A 147 -0.22 -34.48 6.86
CA GLN A 147 1.17 -34.95 6.78
C GLN A 147 1.43 -36.22 7.61
N LEU A 148 0.43 -36.75 8.30
CA LEU A 148 0.53 -37.92 9.18
C LEU A 148 -0.15 -39.18 8.61
N VAL A 149 -0.48 -39.18 7.29
CA VAL A 149 -1.05 -40.33 6.57
C VAL A 149 -0.11 -40.85 5.49
#